data_67f1bf2114a860f2e4a045e2a0097aed
#
_entry.id   67f1bf2114a860f2e4a045e2a0097aed
#
_cell.length_a   1.000
_cell.length_b   1.000
_cell.length_c   1.000
_cell.angle_alpha   90.00
_cell.angle_beta   90.00
_cell.angle_gamma   90.00
#
_symmetry.space_group_name_H-M   'P 1'
#
loop_
_entity.id
_entity.type
_entity.pdbx_description
1 polymer ?
#
loop_
_entity_poly.entity_id
_entity_poly.type
_entity_poly.pdbx_seq_one_letter_code
_entity_poly.pdbx_strand_id
1 'polypeptide(L)'
;MGFELEGQNFVVTGAAKGIGLAISRKLSELGAHVSGWDLDSSSMSRESIFSHCVRVDVSNEKSVVSATEETIKNFGILHGLIANAGVNGPTKPVWKYSLEEWQRVIS
;
A
#
# COMPACT_ATOMS: atom_id res chain seq x y z
N MET A 1 -22.66 -5.05 -13.36
CA MET A 1 -21.22 -4.97 -13.26
C MET A 1 -20.78 -5.08 -11.85
N GLY A 2 -20.11 -6.14 -11.55
CA GLY A 2 -19.62 -6.38 -10.22
C GLY A 2 -18.32 -5.62 -9.98
N PHE A 3 -18.19 -5.12 -8.77
CA PHE A 3 -16.90 -4.67 -8.30
C PHE A 3 -16.23 -5.87 -7.65
N GLU A 4 -15.34 -6.51 -8.40
CA GLU A 4 -14.71 -7.76 -7.98
C GLU A 4 -14.01 -7.68 -6.63
N LEU A 5 -13.52 -6.48 -6.27
CA LEU A 5 -12.77 -6.27 -5.03
C LEU A 5 -13.51 -5.37 -4.06
N GLU A 6 -14.83 -5.24 -4.24
CA GLU A 6 -15.60 -4.33 -3.40
C GLU A 6 -15.44 -4.65 -1.91
N GLY A 7 -15.14 -3.63 -1.14
CA GLY A 7 -14.95 -3.75 0.29
C GLY A 7 -13.61 -4.32 0.73
N GLN A 8 -12.75 -4.69 -0.21
CA GLN A 8 -11.42 -5.18 0.14
C GLN A 8 -10.43 -4.04 0.30
N ASN A 9 -9.49 -4.21 1.19
CA ASN A 9 -8.52 -3.19 1.56
C ASN A 9 -7.12 -3.59 1.14
N PHE A 10 -6.47 -2.72 0.40
CA PHE A 10 -5.13 -2.97 -0.14
C PHE A 10 -4.17 -1.84 0.22
N VAL A 11 -2.92 -2.21 0.39
CA VAL A 11 -1.80 -1.26 0.49
C VAL A 11 -1.01 -1.35 -0.81
N VAL A 12 -0.69 -0.20 -1.38
CA VAL A 12 0.19 -0.12 -2.54
C VAL A 12 1.37 0.75 -2.17
N THR A 13 2.57 0.19 -2.22
CA THR A 13 3.79 0.98 -1.99
C THR A 13 4.25 1.57 -3.31
N GLY A 14 4.93 2.71 -3.26
CA GLY A 14 5.31 3.43 -4.48
C GLY A 14 4.10 3.89 -5.26
N ALA A 15 3.05 4.28 -4.57
CA ALA A 15 1.74 4.54 -5.16
C ALA A 15 1.59 5.91 -5.81
N ALA A 16 2.54 6.83 -5.57
CA ALA A 16 2.39 8.21 -6.00
C ALA A 16 2.49 8.41 -7.50
N LYS A 17 3.15 7.51 -8.20
CA LYS A 17 3.37 7.66 -9.63
C LYS A 17 3.64 6.33 -10.31
N GLY A 18 3.68 6.36 -11.65
CA GLY A 18 4.08 5.21 -12.46
C GLY A 18 3.19 3.99 -12.29
N ILE A 19 3.82 2.83 -12.21
CA ILE A 19 3.12 1.55 -12.14
C ILE A 19 2.27 1.45 -10.86
N GLY A 20 2.81 1.92 -9.73
CA GLY A 20 2.07 1.90 -8.47
C GLY A 20 0.78 2.70 -8.53
N LEU A 21 0.82 3.87 -9.14
CA LEU A 21 -0.37 4.69 -9.31
C LEU A 21 -1.37 4.01 -10.26
N ALA A 22 -0.87 3.42 -11.35
CA ALA A 22 -1.74 2.71 -12.30
C ALA A 22 -2.44 1.51 -11.65
N ILE A 23 -1.71 0.75 -10.84
CA ILE A 23 -2.27 -0.37 -10.08
C ILE A 23 -3.33 0.13 -9.10
N SER A 24 -3.02 1.22 -8.39
CA SER A 24 -3.94 1.81 -7.43
C SER A 24 -5.25 2.25 -8.08
N ARG A 25 -5.16 2.86 -9.26
CA ARG A 25 -6.35 3.25 -10.03
C ARG A 25 -7.18 2.03 -10.40
N LYS A 26 -6.53 0.96 -10.83
CA LYS A 26 -7.24 -0.26 -11.22
C LYS A 26 -7.93 -0.91 -10.02
N LEU A 27 -7.26 -0.99 -8.89
CA LEU A 27 -7.86 -1.52 -7.66
C LEU A 27 -9.07 -0.69 -7.26
N SER A 28 -8.96 0.62 -7.32
CA SER A 28 -10.06 1.52 -7.00
C SER A 28 -11.25 1.32 -7.95
N GLU A 29 -10.97 1.16 -9.24
CA GLU A 29 -12.02 0.87 -10.23
C GLU A 29 -12.76 -0.43 -9.93
N LEU A 30 -12.08 -1.41 -9.35
CA LEU A 30 -12.66 -2.69 -8.97
C LEU A 30 -13.38 -2.65 -7.63
N GLY A 31 -13.47 -1.48 -7.02
CA GLY A 31 -14.19 -1.29 -5.76
C GLY A 31 -13.37 -1.43 -4.51
N ALA A 32 -12.07 -1.64 -4.63
CA ALA A 32 -11.19 -1.76 -3.47
C ALA A 32 -10.91 -0.41 -2.81
N HIS A 33 -10.64 -0.45 -1.53
CA HIS A 33 -10.09 0.68 -0.80
C HIS A 33 -8.57 0.58 -0.86
N VAL A 34 -7.92 1.65 -1.23
CA VAL A 34 -6.46 1.65 -1.40
C VAL A 34 -5.81 2.61 -0.41
N SER A 35 -4.85 2.11 0.35
CA SER A 35 -3.94 2.93 1.13
C SER A 35 -2.67 3.11 0.31
N GLY A 36 -2.40 4.32 -0.11
CA GLY A 36 -1.20 4.63 -0.87
C GLY A 36 -0.03 4.94 0.05
N TRP A 37 1.08 4.29 -0.16
CA TRP A 37 2.30 4.48 0.60
C TRP A 37 3.41 4.97 -0.32
N ASP A 38 3.95 6.14 -0.03
CA ASP A 38 5.02 6.71 -0.83
C ASP A 38 5.74 7.79 -0.03
N LEU A 39 6.96 8.08 -0.40
CA LEU A 39 7.67 9.23 0.18
C LEU A 39 6.97 10.54 -0.20
N ASP A 40 6.28 10.56 -1.33
CA ASP A 40 5.53 11.73 -1.81
C ASP A 40 4.04 11.58 -1.53
N SER A 41 3.66 11.75 -0.27
CA SER A 41 2.24 11.64 0.11
C SER A 41 1.40 12.81 -0.40
N SER A 42 2.01 13.96 -0.63
CA SER A 42 1.26 15.11 -1.12
C SER A 42 0.75 14.91 -2.54
N SER A 43 1.50 14.20 -3.36
CA SER A 43 1.08 13.86 -4.71
C SER A 43 -0.12 12.91 -4.69
N MET A 44 -0.08 11.92 -3.79
CA MET A 44 -1.18 10.97 -3.64
C MET A 44 -2.46 11.62 -3.14
N SER A 45 -2.34 12.60 -2.26
CA SER A 45 -3.53 13.25 -1.69
C SER A 45 -4.35 14.04 -2.71
N ARG A 46 -3.78 14.31 -3.88
CA ARG A 46 -4.50 14.96 -4.98
C ARG A 46 -5.34 13.96 -5.78
N GLU A 47 -5.11 12.68 -5.57
CA GLU A 47 -5.82 11.62 -6.29
C GLU A 47 -6.99 11.13 -5.46
N SER A 48 -8.18 11.19 -6.01
CA SER A 48 -9.39 10.78 -5.30
C SER A 48 -9.50 9.26 -5.12
N ILE A 49 -8.63 8.50 -5.75
CA ILE A 49 -8.66 7.04 -5.71
C ILE A 49 -8.19 6.45 -4.39
N PHE A 50 -7.40 7.20 -3.62
CA PHE A 50 -6.87 6.69 -2.35
C PHE A 50 -7.81 6.99 -1.20
N SER A 51 -8.16 5.95 -0.46
CA SER A 51 -8.93 6.12 0.77
C SER A 51 -8.04 6.56 1.93
N HIS A 52 -6.74 6.34 1.81
CA HIS A 52 -5.77 6.63 2.84
C HIS A 52 -4.40 6.81 2.20
N CYS A 53 -3.67 7.83 2.61
CA CYS A 53 -2.33 8.11 2.10
C CYS A 53 -1.37 8.26 3.25
N VAL A 54 -0.23 7.59 3.17
CA VAL A 54 0.79 7.66 4.22
C VAL A 54 2.15 7.92 3.59
N ARG A 55 2.89 8.83 4.20
CA ARG A 55 4.28 9.03 3.83
C ARG A 55 5.10 7.94 4.49
N VAL A 56 5.68 7.07 3.69
CA VAL A 56 6.43 5.91 4.18
C VAL A 56 7.76 5.79 3.46
N ASP A 57 8.79 5.58 4.23
CA ASP A 57 10.08 5.16 3.70
C ASP A 57 10.18 3.64 3.87
N VAL A 58 9.99 2.90 2.78
CA VAL A 58 9.97 1.43 2.83
C VAL A 58 11.32 0.82 3.18
N SER A 59 12.39 1.60 3.16
CA SER A 59 13.71 1.13 3.59
C SER A 59 13.89 1.27 5.11
N ASN A 60 12.97 1.90 5.78
CA ASN A 60 13.03 2.14 7.22
C ASN A 60 11.97 1.30 7.94
N GLU A 61 12.42 0.34 8.73
CA GLU A 61 11.51 -0.57 9.43
C GLU A 61 10.51 0.15 10.33
N LYS A 62 10.96 1.16 11.07
CA LYS A 62 10.06 1.91 11.95
C LYS A 62 9.00 2.65 11.18
N SER A 63 9.35 3.18 10.01
CA SER A 63 8.40 3.86 9.13
C SER A 63 7.34 2.89 8.65
N VAL A 64 7.76 1.68 8.26
CA VAL A 64 6.82 0.64 7.78
C VAL A 64 5.90 0.18 8.90
N VAL A 65 6.43 -0.06 10.09
CA VAL A 65 5.62 -0.49 11.23
C VAL A 65 4.58 0.58 11.57
N SER A 66 5.00 1.82 11.65
CA SER A 66 4.11 2.93 11.95
C SER A 66 3.00 3.07 10.91
N ALA A 67 3.36 2.97 9.63
CA ALA A 67 2.39 3.06 8.54
C ALA A 67 1.40 1.89 8.57
N THR A 68 1.89 0.70 8.91
CA THR A 68 1.05 -0.49 9.03
C THR A 68 0.02 -0.31 10.13
N GLU A 69 0.45 0.14 11.30
CA GLU A 69 -0.45 0.39 12.43
C GLU A 69 -1.51 1.41 12.06
N GLU A 70 -1.12 2.51 11.42
CA GLU A 70 -2.04 3.54 10.99
C GLU A 70 -3.04 3.02 9.98
N THR A 71 -2.57 2.23 9.02
CA THR A 71 -3.42 1.68 7.97
C THR A 71 -4.44 0.69 8.54
N ILE A 72 -4.03 -0.15 9.47
CA ILE A 72 -4.94 -1.09 10.12
C ILE A 72 -5.98 -0.35 10.96
N LYS A 73 -5.57 0.74 11.61
CA LYS A 73 -6.51 1.58 12.34
C LYS A 73 -7.61 2.12 11.43
N ASN A 74 -7.24 2.47 10.19
CA ASN A 74 -8.20 3.02 9.23
C ASN A 74 -9.08 1.95 8.58
N PHE A 75 -8.48 0.82 8.23
CA PHE A 75 -9.18 -0.21 7.44
C PHE A 75 -9.70 -1.37 8.27
N GLY A 76 -9.09 -1.63 9.42
CA GLY A 76 -9.40 -2.79 10.23
C GLY A 76 -8.68 -4.04 9.76
N ILE A 77 -8.83 -4.42 8.51
CA ILE A 77 -8.21 -5.62 7.96
C ILE A 77 -7.59 -5.31 6.61
N LEU A 78 -6.46 -5.92 6.32
CA LEU A 78 -5.81 -5.82 5.02
C LEU A 78 -6.01 -7.10 4.24
N HIS A 79 -6.43 -6.99 3.01
CA HIS A 79 -6.67 -8.12 2.11
C HIS A 79 -5.48 -8.37 1.19
N GLY A 80 -4.68 -7.36 0.94
CA GLY A 80 -3.52 -7.52 0.08
C GLY A 80 -2.52 -6.38 0.18
N LEU A 81 -1.31 -6.68 -0.24
CA LEU A 81 -0.22 -5.72 -0.32
C LEU A 81 0.39 -5.80 -1.70
N ILE A 82 0.46 -4.67 -2.36
CA ILE A 82 1.15 -4.55 -3.63
C ILE A 82 2.41 -3.73 -3.39
N ALA A 83 3.53 -4.37 -3.46
CA ALA A 83 4.78 -3.68 -3.21
C ALA A 83 5.46 -3.33 -4.52
N ASN A 84 5.44 -2.06 -4.82
CA ASN A 84 5.99 -1.53 -6.04
C ASN A 84 7.03 -0.44 -5.78
N ALA A 85 7.39 -0.21 -4.53
CA ALA A 85 8.39 0.81 -4.24
C ALA A 85 9.72 0.41 -4.87
N GLY A 86 10.17 1.22 -5.81
CA GLY A 86 11.47 1.03 -6.41
C GLY A 86 12.53 1.37 -5.40
N VAL A 87 13.31 0.40 -5.01
CA VAL A 87 14.44 0.61 -4.13
C VAL A 87 15.68 0.31 -4.92
N ASN A 88 16.61 1.23 -4.94
CA ASN A 88 17.87 1.00 -5.60
C ASN A 88 18.71 0.05 -4.75
N GLY A 89 19.13 -1.05 -5.36
CA GLY A 89 19.97 -2.02 -4.70
C GLY A 89 19.31 -3.39 -4.61
N PRO A 90 20.00 -4.36 -4.02
CA PRO A 90 19.48 -5.71 -3.90
C PRO A 90 18.40 -5.74 -2.82
N THR A 91 17.22 -5.43 -3.21
CA THR A 91 16.08 -5.50 -2.31
C THR A 91 15.32 -6.76 -2.57
N LYS A 92 14.88 -7.35 -1.49
CA LYS A 92 14.02 -8.51 -1.54
C LYS A 92 12.66 -8.09 -2.08
N PRO A 93 12.20 -8.64 -3.20
CA PRO A 93 10.85 -8.33 -3.68
C PRO A 93 9.84 -8.66 -2.60
N VAL A 94 8.79 -7.88 -2.50
CA VAL A 94 7.85 -8.05 -1.39
C VAL A 94 7.17 -9.40 -1.40
N TRP A 95 6.93 -9.97 -2.56
CA TRP A 95 6.37 -11.33 -2.62
C TRP A 95 7.30 -12.40 -2.05
N LYS A 96 8.56 -12.06 -1.77
CA LYS A 96 9.49 -12.97 -1.11
C LYS A 96 9.47 -12.82 0.41
N TYR A 97 8.77 -11.83 0.94
CA TYR A 97 8.55 -11.78 2.37
C TYR A 97 7.54 -12.84 2.73
N SER A 98 7.86 -13.64 3.71
CA SER A 98 6.96 -14.68 4.16
C SER A 98 5.75 -14.05 4.85
N LEU A 99 4.66 -14.78 4.91
CA LEU A 99 3.51 -14.34 5.66
C LEU A 99 3.88 -14.05 7.13
N GLU A 100 4.78 -14.82 7.68
CA GLU A 100 5.29 -14.60 9.04
C GLU A 100 6.00 -13.27 9.20
N GLU A 101 6.87 -12.93 8.24
CA GLU A 101 7.56 -11.65 8.26
C GLU A 101 6.58 -10.51 8.17
N TRP A 102 5.59 -10.65 7.30
CA TRP A 102 4.55 -9.66 7.13
C TRP A 102 3.69 -9.53 8.39
N GLN A 103 3.29 -10.65 8.97
CA GLN A 103 2.48 -10.65 10.20
C GLN A 103 3.25 -10.04 11.36
N ARG A 104 4.57 -10.21 11.40
CA ARG A 104 5.41 -9.58 12.42
C ARG A 104 5.39 -8.07 12.31
N VAL A 105 5.31 -7.55 11.10
CA VAL A 105 5.21 -6.11 10.88
C VAL A 105 3.85 -5.58 11.32
N ILE A 106 2.78 -6.32 11.05
CA ILE A 106 1.42 -5.85 11.33
C ILE A 106 0.90 -6.24 12.70
N SER A 107 1.60 -7.09 13.42
CA SER A 107 1.23 -7.44 14.79
C SER A 107 2.06 -6.66 15.80
#